data_fc15e97af0eda89c1761495bac9dea2e
#
_entry.id   fc15e97af0eda89c1761495bac9dea2e
#
_cell.length_a   1.000
_cell.length_b   1.000
_cell.length_c   1.000
_cell.angle_alpha   90.00
_cell.angle_beta   90.00
_cell.angle_gamma   90.00
#
_symmetry.space_group_name_H-M   'P 1'
#
loop_
_entity.id
_entity.type
_entity.pdbx_description
1 polymer ?
#
loop_
_entity_poly.entity_id
_entity_poly.type
_entity_poly.pdbx_seq_one_letter_code
_entity_poly.pdbx_strand_id
1 'polypeptide(L)'
;MINLSEVLETNKMIEKENLDVRTITLGISLLDCIDSDLDRLNEKIYKKITTVAKDLVATGNEIEKEFGIPIVNKRISVTPIALIGGSACKTSDDFVTIAKTLDRARKDVGVNFLGGYSALVSKGMTKADELLLRSIPKALAETELVCSSVNLGSTKTGIDMDAVRLMGDIIKETAELTKDNDSIGCSKLVVFCNAPDDNPFMAGAFHGVTEADAIINVGVSGPGVVKNALETVRGENFEVLCETIKKTAFKVTRVGQLVAQEASKLLGVPFGIVDLSLAPTPAIGDSVADILCEIGLEYAGAPGTTAALALLNDQVKKGGVMASSYVGGLSGAFIPVSEDQGMIDAVNAGALTIEKLEAMTCVCSVGLDMIAIPGDTKATTISGIIADELAIGMVNQKTTAVRVIPVVGKKVGEEAEFGGLLGHAPIMPVNQYSCDAFVNRGGRIPAPIHSFKN
;
A
#
# COMPACT_ATOMS: atom_id res chain seq x y z
N MET A 1 -36.47 -7.49 8.10
CA MET A 1 -36.69 -8.87 7.65
C MET A 1 -35.41 -9.27 6.91
N ILE A 2 -34.70 -10.30 7.38
CA ILE A 2 -33.48 -10.78 6.71
C ILE A 2 -33.91 -11.43 5.40
N ASN A 3 -33.37 -10.94 4.29
CA ASN A 3 -33.63 -11.51 2.98
C ASN A 3 -32.71 -12.73 2.77
N LEU A 4 -33.26 -13.92 2.70
CA LEU A 4 -32.51 -15.18 2.55
C LEU A 4 -31.59 -15.16 1.32
N SER A 5 -32.00 -14.51 0.22
CA SER A 5 -31.20 -14.43 -0.99
C SER A 5 -29.93 -13.57 -0.77
N GLU A 6 -30.00 -12.51 0.02
CA GLU A 6 -28.86 -11.66 0.36
C GLU A 6 -27.86 -12.38 1.28
N VAL A 7 -28.37 -13.19 2.22
CA VAL A 7 -27.52 -14.03 3.09
C VAL A 7 -26.79 -15.09 2.26
N LEU A 8 -27.48 -15.78 1.35
CA LEU A 8 -26.88 -16.78 0.47
C LEU A 8 -25.86 -16.17 -0.49
N GLU A 9 -26.12 -14.96 -0.99
CA GLU A 9 -25.18 -14.22 -1.83
C GLU A 9 -23.90 -13.85 -1.04
N THR A 10 -24.04 -13.33 0.17
CA THR A 10 -22.89 -12.99 1.01
C THR A 10 -22.06 -14.23 1.34
N ASN A 11 -22.70 -15.36 1.69
CA ASN A 11 -21.97 -16.60 1.93
C ASN A 11 -21.21 -17.08 0.67
N LYS A 12 -21.83 -16.96 -0.51
CA LYS A 12 -21.16 -17.29 -1.77
C LYS A 12 -19.94 -16.40 -2.02
N MET A 13 -20.05 -15.09 -1.76
CA MET A 13 -18.94 -14.14 -1.90
C MET A 13 -17.77 -14.52 -1.00
N ILE A 14 -18.03 -14.96 0.23
CA ILE A 14 -16.99 -15.36 1.19
C ILE A 14 -16.40 -16.73 0.83
N GLU A 15 -17.23 -17.76 0.63
CA GLU A 15 -16.77 -19.15 0.48
C GLU A 15 -16.15 -19.46 -0.89
N LYS A 16 -16.59 -18.76 -1.96
CA LYS A 16 -16.27 -19.12 -3.34
C LYS A 16 -15.61 -17.99 -4.15
N GLU A 17 -15.72 -16.74 -3.70
CA GLU A 17 -15.33 -15.57 -4.48
C GLU A 17 -14.24 -14.73 -3.79
N ASN A 18 -13.63 -15.30 -2.74
CA ASN A 18 -12.51 -14.69 -2.00
C ASN A 18 -12.81 -13.29 -1.41
N LEU A 19 -14.07 -13.04 -1.00
CA LEU A 19 -14.37 -11.83 -0.23
C LEU A 19 -13.67 -11.89 1.14
N ASP A 20 -12.83 -10.94 1.42
CA ASP A 20 -12.20 -10.80 2.73
C ASP A 20 -12.24 -9.36 3.27
N VAL A 21 -12.13 -9.24 4.58
CA VAL A 21 -11.64 -8.03 5.22
C VAL A 21 -10.13 -8.16 5.28
N ARG A 22 -9.44 -7.50 4.34
CA ARG A 22 -8.01 -7.61 4.20
C ARG A 22 -7.28 -7.16 5.46
N THR A 23 -7.81 -6.14 6.13
CA THR A 23 -7.21 -5.63 7.37
C THR A 23 -8.20 -4.83 8.21
N ILE A 24 -8.06 -4.97 9.53
CA ILE A 24 -8.42 -3.93 10.49
C ILE A 24 -7.13 -3.27 10.96
N THR A 25 -7.03 -1.95 10.84
CA THR A 25 -5.82 -1.18 11.16
C THR A 25 -6.13 -0.14 12.21
N LEU A 26 -5.49 -0.26 13.38
CA LEU A 26 -5.60 0.71 14.46
C LEU A 26 -4.53 1.79 14.27
N GLY A 27 -4.97 3.00 13.96
CA GLY A 27 -4.14 4.20 13.96
C GLY A 27 -3.93 4.68 15.39
N ILE A 28 -2.70 5.01 15.76
CA ILE A 28 -2.33 5.46 17.10
C ILE A 28 -1.43 6.69 17.00
N SER A 29 -1.86 7.81 17.57
CA SER A 29 -1.01 8.99 17.72
C SER A 29 0.08 8.75 18.75
N LEU A 30 1.32 9.11 18.40
CA LEU A 30 2.48 9.06 19.30
C LEU A 30 2.96 10.45 19.70
N LEU A 31 2.19 11.51 19.41
CA LEU A 31 2.60 12.89 19.70
C LEU A 31 2.86 13.14 21.18
N ASP A 32 2.09 12.54 22.07
CA ASP A 32 2.25 12.62 23.52
C ASP A 32 3.44 11.78 24.05
N CYS A 33 4.03 10.94 23.21
CA CYS A 33 5.23 10.18 23.56
C CYS A 33 6.52 10.98 23.41
N ILE A 34 6.52 12.12 22.71
CA ILE A 34 7.72 12.92 22.43
C ILE A 34 8.49 13.20 23.71
N ASP A 35 9.79 12.92 23.68
CA ASP A 35 10.74 13.18 24.76
C ASP A 35 12.11 13.52 24.18
N SER A 36 12.94 14.25 24.92
CA SER A 36 14.33 14.53 24.53
C SER A 36 15.31 13.42 24.92
N ASP A 37 14.87 12.50 25.76
CA ASP A 37 15.62 11.32 26.19
C ASP A 37 15.14 10.11 25.39
N LEU A 38 16.04 9.41 24.73
CA LEU A 38 15.72 8.32 23.81
C LEU A 38 15.13 7.11 24.53
N ASP A 39 15.61 6.79 25.72
CA ASP A 39 15.12 5.64 26.48
C ASP A 39 13.68 5.89 26.97
N ARG A 40 13.41 7.10 27.47
CA ARG A 40 12.05 7.49 27.87
C ARG A 40 11.11 7.57 26.68
N LEU A 41 11.58 8.06 25.53
CA LEU A 41 10.79 8.05 24.29
C LEU A 41 10.38 6.64 23.91
N ASN A 42 11.34 5.70 23.89
CA ASN A 42 11.10 4.30 23.56
C ASN A 42 10.13 3.63 24.55
N GLU A 43 10.28 3.91 25.85
CA GLU A 43 9.37 3.38 26.88
C GLU A 43 7.94 3.89 26.71
N LYS A 44 7.76 5.18 26.44
CA LYS A 44 6.44 5.79 26.18
C LYS A 44 5.78 5.19 24.94
N ILE A 45 6.51 5.07 23.83
CA ILE A 45 6.02 4.46 22.58
C ILE A 45 5.56 3.03 22.85
N TYR A 46 6.41 2.21 23.46
CA TYR A 46 6.08 0.83 23.77
C TYR A 46 4.82 0.73 24.65
N LYS A 47 4.77 1.48 25.74
CA LYS A 47 3.64 1.50 26.67
C LYS A 47 2.34 1.93 25.98
N LYS A 48 2.40 2.99 25.18
CA LYS A 48 1.20 3.50 24.49
C LYS A 48 0.65 2.46 23.50
N ILE A 49 1.49 1.89 22.64
CA ILE A 49 1.06 0.90 21.65
C ILE A 49 0.47 -0.34 22.36
N THR A 50 1.19 -0.89 23.34
CA THR A 50 0.75 -2.11 24.04
C THR A 50 -0.48 -1.89 24.92
N THR A 51 -0.76 -0.64 25.34
CA THR A 51 -1.97 -0.32 26.09
C THR A 51 -3.17 -0.11 25.17
N VAL A 52 -3.00 0.68 24.11
CA VAL A 52 -4.10 1.07 23.21
C VAL A 52 -4.53 -0.11 22.33
N ALA A 53 -3.58 -0.91 21.86
CA ALA A 53 -3.84 -2.00 20.92
C ALA A 53 -4.02 -3.38 21.60
N LYS A 54 -4.05 -3.46 22.94
CA LYS A 54 -4.06 -4.74 23.70
C LYS A 54 -5.18 -5.70 23.27
N ASP A 55 -6.34 -5.17 22.90
CA ASP A 55 -7.52 -5.96 22.56
C ASP A 55 -7.76 -6.11 21.05
N LEU A 56 -6.91 -5.49 20.18
CA LEU A 56 -7.12 -5.44 18.73
C LEU A 56 -7.23 -6.82 18.09
N VAL A 57 -6.31 -7.73 18.42
CA VAL A 57 -6.29 -9.08 17.83
C VAL A 57 -7.49 -9.90 18.32
N ALA A 58 -7.80 -9.84 19.61
CA ALA A 58 -8.96 -10.53 20.19
C ALA A 58 -10.27 -10.04 19.55
N THR A 59 -10.43 -8.72 19.44
CA THR A 59 -11.58 -8.10 18.77
C THR A 59 -11.71 -8.54 17.31
N GLY A 60 -10.62 -8.54 16.54
CA GLY A 60 -10.64 -9.01 15.17
C GLY A 60 -11.10 -10.47 15.04
N ASN A 61 -10.61 -11.34 15.93
CA ASN A 61 -11.00 -12.75 15.95
C ASN A 61 -12.46 -12.97 16.40
N GLU A 62 -12.96 -12.12 17.30
CA GLU A 62 -14.36 -12.16 17.74
C GLU A 62 -15.31 -11.78 16.60
N ILE A 63 -15.02 -10.70 15.89
CA ILE A 63 -15.80 -10.23 14.73
C ILE A 63 -15.80 -11.27 13.60
N GLU A 64 -14.63 -11.85 13.31
CA GLU A 64 -14.49 -12.93 12.32
C GLU A 64 -15.38 -14.12 12.67
N LYS A 65 -15.39 -14.52 13.95
CA LYS A 65 -16.24 -15.61 14.43
C LYS A 65 -17.73 -15.28 14.42
N GLU A 66 -18.11 -14.04 14.74
CA GLU A 66 -19.49 -13.60 14.80
C GLU A 66 -20.12 -13.48 13.39
N PHE A 67 -19.39 -12.86 12.45
CA PHE A 67 -19.92 -12.59 11.13
C PHE A 67 -19.56 -13.65 10.10
N GLY A 68 -18.64 -14.57 10.40
CA GLY A 68 -18.13 -15.55 9.44
C GLY A 68 -17.32 -14.94 8.30
N ILE A 69 -16.84 -13.70 8.45
CA ILE A 69 -16.08 -12.97 7.44
C ILE A 69 -14.60 -13.02 7.83
N PRO A 70 -13.69 -13.56 6.99
CA PRO A 70 -12.27 -13.59 7.30
C PRO A 70 -11.69 -12.20 7.47
N ILE A 71 -10.94 -11.97 8.56
CA ILE A 71 -10.14 -10.77 8.79
C ILE A 71 -8.66 -11.16 8.72
N VAL A 72 -8.09 -11.01 7.53
CA VAL A 72 -6.77 -11.57 7.19
C VAL A 72 -5.65 -10.97 8.02
N ASN A 73 -5.65 -9.65 8.20
CA ASN A 73 -4.62 -8.94 8.97
C ASN A 73 -5.23 -8.06 10.06
N LYS A 74 -4.55 -8.02 11.20
CA LYS A 74 -4.72 -7.05 12.27
C LYS A 74 -3.44 -6.20 12.30
N ARG A 75 -3.54 -4.88 12.05
CA ARG A 75 -2.39 -3.99 11.85
C ARG A 75 -2.45 -2.78 12.78
N ILE A 76 -1.29 -2.16 12.97
CA ILE A 76 -1.16 -0.86 13.63
C ILE A 76 -0.48 0.11 12.66
N SER A 77 -0.94 1.35 12.63
CA SER A 77 -0.23 2.47 12.03
C SER A 77 0.01 3.54 13.09
N VAL A 78 1.21 4.14 13.08
CA VAL A 78 1.57 5.17 14.08
C VAL A 78 1.93 6.48 13.39
N THR A 79 1.93 7.56 14.15
CA THR A 79 2.44 8.88 13.69
C THR A 79 3.83 8.71 13.06
N PRO A 80 4.14 9.38 11.94
CA PRO A 80 5.44 9.29 11.31
C PRO A 80 6.59 9.48 12.29
N ILE A 81 7.44 8.48 12.43
CA ILE A 81 8.48 8.42 13.46
C ILE A 81 9.52 9.52 13.31
N ALA A 82 9.74 10.07 12.11
CA ALA A 82 10.62 11.23 11.93
C ALA A 82 10.17 12.44 12.77
N LEU A 83 8.85 12.65 12.91
CA LEU A 83 8.29 13.72 13.74
C LEU A 83 8.48 13.45 15.22
N ILE A 84 8.36 12.19 15.63
CA ILE A 84 8.41 11.78 17.05
C ILE A 84 9.84 11.72 17.56
N GLY A 85 10.77 11.16 16.77
CA GLY A 85 12.16 10.96 17.16
C GLY A 85 13.04 12.20 17.09
N GLY A 86 12.57 13.28 16.45
CA GLY A 86 13.42 14.45 16.13
C GLY A 86 14.07 15.14 17.31
N SER A 87 13.48 15.10 18.50
CA SER A 87 14.04 15.69 19.72
C SER A 87 15.09 14.80 20.41
N ALA A 88 14.95 13.49 20.31
CA ALA A 88 15.80 12.51 21.00
C ALA A 88 16.97 12.01 20.14
N CYS A 89 16.70 11.70 18.87
CA CYS A 89 17.66 11.04 17.98
C CYS A 89 18.76 12.00 17.50
N LYS A 90 20.01 11.57 17.61
CA LYS A 90 21.21 12.31 17.16
C LYS A 90 21.90 11.59 16.00
N THR A 91 21.67 10.29 15.85
CA THR A 91 22.23 9.42 14.82
C THR A 91 21.15 8.59 14.16
N SER A 92 21.48 7.98 13.01
CA SER A 92 20.58 7.00 12.37
C SER A 92 20.35 5.76 13.24
N ASP A 93 21.35 5.34 14.01
CA ASP A 93 21.23 4.18 14.90
C ASP A 93 20.22 4.43 16.04
N ASP A 94 20.05 5.67 16.49
CA ASP A 94 19.03 6.02 17.47
C ASP A 94 17.63 5.74 16.91
N PHE A 95 17.38 6.05 15.64
CA PHE A 95 16.12 5.69 14.97
C PHE A 95 15.95 4.17 14.83
N VAL A 96 17.03 3.41 14.60
CA VAL A 96 16.94 1.93 14.59
C VAL A 96 16.46 1.38 15.93
N THR A 97 16.83 2.00 17.06
CA THR A 97 16.32 1.58 18.39
C THR A 97 14.81 1.80 18.51
N ILE A 98 14.28 2.89 17.92
CA ILE A 98 12.83 3.10 17.85
C ILE A 98 12.16 2.01 16.98
N ALA A 99 12.73 1.66 15.82
CA ALA A 99 12.20 0.57 14.98
C ALA A 99 12.12 -0.76 15.76
N LYS A 100 13.17 -1.09 16.52
CA LYS A 100 13.17 -2.29 17.39
C LYS A 100 12.10 -2.21 18.49
N THR A 101 11.87 -1.04 19.05
CA THR A 101 10.80 -0.81 20.04
C THR A 101 9.43 -1.03 19.42
N LEU A 102 9.20 -0.54 18.18
CA LEU A 102 7.97 -0.79 17.43
C LEU A 102 7.77 -2.28 17.16
N ASP A 103 8.83 -3.00 16.72
CA ASP A 103 8.75 -4.44 16.44
C ASP A 103 8.47 -5.26 17.70
N ARG A 104 9.07 -4.89 18.84
CA ARG A 104 8.78 -5.52 20.13
C ARG A 104 7.32 -5.29 20.54
N ALA A 105 6.83 -4.05 20.46
CA ALA A 105 5.43 -3.74 20.78
C ALA A 105 4.46 -4.51 19.87
N ARG A 106 4.76 -4.59 18.57
CA ARG A 106 3.99 -5.38 17.59
C ARG A 106 3.92 -6.86 17.97
N LYS A 107 5.07 -7.45 18.36
CA LYS A 107 5.14 -8.87 18.78
C LYS A 107 4.29 -9.12 20.01
N ASP A 108 4.37 -8.25 21.01
CA ASP A 108 3.66 -8.43 22.28
C ASP A 108 2.14 -8.25 22.12
N VAL A 109 1.70 -7.36 21.20
CA VAL A 109 0.27 -7.22 20.85
C VAL A 109 -0.20 -8.36 19.93
N GLY A 110 0.70 -8.97 19.13
CA GLY A 110 0.40 -10.07 18.23
C GLY A 110 -0.14 -9.64 16.87
N VAL A 111 0.07 -8.38 16.46
CA VAL A 111 -0.40 -7.89 15.14
C VAL A 111 0.54 -8.28 14.01
N ASN A 112 0.01 -8.35 12.78
CA ASN A 112 0.74 -8.77 11.59
C ASN A 112 1.77 -7.75 11.12
N PHE A 113 1.38 -6.45 11.06
CA PHE A 113 2.25 -5.37 10.59
C PHE A 113 2.11 -4.14 11.48
N LEU A 114 3.21 -3.36 11.57
CA LEU A 114 3.22 -2.04 12.17
C LEU A 114 3.85 -1.05 11.19
N GLY A 115 3.03 -0.12 10.69
CA GLY A 115 3.45 0.97 9.81
C GLY A 115 3.70 2.27 10.59
N GLY A 116 4.34 3.25 9.92
CA GLY A 116 4.63 4.56 10.50
C GLY A 116 6.11 4.81 10.80
N TYR A 117 7.00 3.86 10.48
CA TYR A 117 8.43 4.17 10.42
C TYR A 117 8.72 5.04 9.21
N SER A 118 8.23 6.27 9.24
CA SER A 118 7.99 7.09 8.05
C SER A 118 8.51 8.51 8.21
N ALA A 119 8.75 9.17 7.05
CA ALA A 119 9.09 10.58 6.94
C ALA A 119 8.27 11.26 5.83
N LEU A 120 7.88 12.52 6.06
CA LEU A 120 7.07 13.33 5.15
C LEU A 120 7.91 14.51 4.64
N VAL A 121 8.69 14.29 3.57
CA VAL A 121 9.72 15.24 3.10
C VAL A 121 9.33 16.02 1.85
N SER A 122 8.07 15.94 1.42
CA SER A 122 7.61 16.66 0.22
C SER A 122 7.81 18.18 0.28
N LYS A 123 7.87 18.77 1.46
CA LYS A 123 8.14 20.21 1.70
C LYS A 123 9.63 20.52 1.87
N GLY A 124 10.44 19.52 2.05
CA GLY A 124 11.86 19.58 2.37
C GLY A 124 12.21 18.66 3.53
N MET A 125 13.46 18.27 3.62
CA MET A 125 14.00 17.35 4.61
C MET A 125 14.51 18.11 5.83
N THR A 126 14.05 17.75 7.03
CA THR A 126 14.66 18.15 8.29
C THR A 126 15.86 17.25 8.62
N LYS A 127 16.64 17.62 9.64
CA LYS A 127 17.73 16.75 10.12
C LYS A 127 17.21 15.40 10.64
N ALA A 128 16.05 15.40 11.29
CA ALA A 128 15.42 14.19 11.78
C ALA A 128 14.96 13.28 10.63
N ASP A 129 14.35 13.86 9.59
CA ASP A 129 13.98 13.11 8.39
C ASP A 129 15.21 12.45 7.75
N GLU A 130 16.29 13.18 7.55
CA GLU A 130 17.53 12.63 6.98
C GLU A 130 18.08 11.46 7.80
N LEU A 131 18.12 11.60 9.13
CA LEU A 131 18.58 10.53 10.02
C LEU A 131 17.68 9.29 9.95
N LEU A 132 16.35 9.48 9.91
CA LEU A 132 15.41 8.37 9.75
C LEU A 132 15.59 7.72 8.39
N LEU A 133 15.64 8.47 7.29
CA LEU A 133 15.82 7.91 5.96
C LEU A 133 17.08 7.02 5.90
N ARG A 134 18.21 7.51 6.38
CA ARG A 134 19.47 6.76 6.43
C ARG A 134 19.44 5.54 7.37
N SER A 135 18.49 5.48 8.28
CA SER A 135 18.31 4.32 9.17
C SER A 135 17.45 3.21 8.56
N ILE A 136 16.67 3.51 7.50
CA ILE A 136 15.69 2.57 6.91
C ILE A 136 16.33 1.22 6.54
N PRO A 137 17.47 1.15 5.84
CA PRO A 137 18.04 -0.14 5.45
C PRO A 137 18.28 -1.05 6.66
N LYS A 138 18.95 -0.53 7.68
CA LYS A 138 19.25 -1.28 8.90
C LYS A 138 18.00 -1.59 9.70
N ALA A 139 17.08 -0.63 9.85
CA ALA A 139 15.82 -0.83 10.56
C ALA A 139 14.99 -1.96 9.94
N LEU A 140 14.84 -1.99 8.61
CA LEU A 140 14.09 -3.02 7.93
C LEU A 140 14.79 -4.38 7.89
N ALA A 141 16.12 -4.41 7.92
CA ALA A 141 16.88 -5.64 8.03
C ALA A 141 16.82 -6.26 9.44
N GLU A 142 16.81 -5.42 10.49
CA GLU A 142 16.87 -5.86 11.89
C GLU A 142 15.49 -5.99 12.57
N THR A 143 14.39 -5.72 11.85
CA THR A 143 13.00 -5.91 12.32
C THR A 143 12.23 -6.85 11.40
N GLU A 144 11.25 -7.56 11.95
CA GLU A 144 10.49 -8.53 11.14
C GLU A 144 9.42 -7.85 10.29
N LEU A 145 8.46 -7.15 10.92
CA LEU A 145 7.24 -6.67 10.28
C LEU A 145 6.96 -5.17 10.58
N VAL A 146 8.00 -4.41 10.87
CA VAL A 146 7.94 -2.94 10.85
C VAL A 146 8.04 -2.48 9.40
N CYS A 147 7.12 -1.61 8.99
CA CYS A 147 7.03 -1.09 7.64
C CYS A 147 7.33 0.41 7.60
N SER A 148 7.96 0.83 6.52
CA SER A 148 8.41 2.19 6.31
C SER A 148 7.78 2.81 5.07
N SER A 149 7.60 4.12 5.11
CA SER A 149 7.25 4.91 3.93
C SER A 149 7.88 6.28 3.94
N VAL A 150 8.10 6.83 2.75
CA VAL A 150 8.62 8.19 2.59
C VAL A 150 7.79 8.92 1.53
N ASN A 151 7.18 10.04 1.92
CA ASN A 151 6.42 10.90 1.00
C ASN A 151 7.32 11.99 0.43
N LEU A 152 7.77 11.84 -0.82
CA LEU A 152 8.76 12.71 -1.47
C LEU A 152 8.16 13.86 -2.27
N GLY A 153 6.89 13.76 -2.63
CA GLY A 153 6.25 14.71 -3.51
C GLY A 153 4.79 14.94 -3.20
N SER A 154 4.28 16.03 -3.71
CA SER A 154 2.83 16.28 -3.70
C SER A 154 2.45 17.25 -4.82
N THR A 155 1.16 17.22 -5.18
CA THR A 155 0.57 18.19 -6.11
C THR A 155 0.78 19.64 -5.66
N LYS A 156 0.92 19.89 -4.36
CA LYS A 156 1.08 21.24 -3.79
C LYS A 156 2.53 21.70 -3.70
N THR A 157 3.47 20.79 -3.50
CA THR A 157 4.87 21.11 -3.21
C THR A 157 5.84 20.75 -4.33
N GLY A 158 5.42 19.97 -5.32
CA GLY A 158 6.31 19.41 -6.31
C GLY A 158 7.05 18.17 -5.79
N ILE A 159 8.17 17.84 -6.39
CA ILE A 159 8.99 16.65 -6.09
C ILE A 159 10.34 17.09 -5.53
N ASP A 160 10.76 16.51 -4.42
CA ASP A 160 12.09 16.70 -3.84
C ASP A 160 13.10 15.72 -4.48
N MET A 161 13.88 16.20 -5.46
CA MET A 161 14.81 15.36 -6.22
C MET A 161 16.06 14.95 -5.43
N ASP A 162 16.43 15.69 -4.38
CA ASP A 162 17.51 15.28 -3.49
C ASP A 162 17.08 14.07 -2.64
N ALA A 163 15.84 14.09 -2.15
CA ALA A 163 15.25 12.95 -1.47
C ALA A 163 15.02 11.76 -2.41
N VAL A 164 14.58 11.99 -3.66
CA VAL A 164 14.45 10.94 -4.69
C VAL A 164 15.77 10.23 -4.93
N ARG A 165 16.86 11.00 -5.10
CA ARG A 165 18.19 10.41 -5.27
C ARG A 165 18.60 9.56 -4.06
N LEU A 166 18.40 10.09 -2.85
CA LEU A 166 18.72 9.36 -1.62
C LEU A 166 17.92 8.06 -1.49
N MET A 167 16.65 8.05 -1.92
CA MET A 167 15.83 6.84 -1.86
C MET A 167 16.31 5.73 -2.79
N GLY A 168 16.87 6.06 -3.94
CA GLY A 168 17.49 5.05 -4.81
C GLY A 168 18.64 4.32 -4.10
N ASP A 169 19.49 5.06 -3.39
CA ASP A 169 20.61 4.49 -2.60
C ASP A 169 20.05 3.65 -1.42
N ILE A 170 19.04 4.15 -0.70
CA ILE A 170 18.39 3.46 0.42
C ILE A 170 17.75 2.12 -0.01
N ILE A 171 17.07 2.10 -1.15
CA ILE A 171 16.47 0.87 -1.68
C ILE A 171 17.55 -0.15 -2.03
N LYS A 172 18.64 0.28 -2.67
CA LYS A 172 19.78 -0.59 -2.98
C LYS A 172 20.42 -1.17 -1.72
N GLU A 173 20.67 -0.34 -0.71
CA GLU A 173 21.24 -0.77 0.57
C GLU A 173 20.28 -1.73 1.31
N THR A 174 18.98 -1.43 1.32
CA THR A 174 17.96 -2.32 1.91
C THR A 174 17.94 -3.69 1.23
N ALA A 175 18.04 -3.71 -0.11
CA ALA A 175 18.10 -4.94 -0.87
C ALA A 175 19.36 -5.77 -0.53
N GLU A 176 20.52 -5.12 -0.45
CA GLU A 176 21.77 -5.79 -0.11
C GLU A 176 21.78 -6.36 1.31
N LEU A 177 21.23 -5.62 2.30
CA LEU A 177 21.16 -6.09 3.68
C LEU A 177 20.16 -7.24 3.89
N THR A 178 19.25 -7.47 2.95
CA THR A 178 18.23 -8.52 3.02
C THR A 178 18.33 -9.52 1.86
N LYS A 179 19.49 -9.59 1.19
CA LYS A 179 19.71 -10.41 -0.01
C LYS A 179 19.54 -11.91 0.20
N ASP A 180 19.80 -12.40 1.40
CA ASP A 180 19.67 -13.82 1.73
C ASP A 180 18.20 -14.30 1.76
N ASN A 181 17.25 -13.36 1.66
CA ASN A 181 15.83 -13.60 1.58
C ASN A 181 15.21 -12.75 0.44
N ASP A 182 15.70 -12.91 -0.77
CA ASP A 182 15.23 -12.27 -2.00
C ASP A 182 15.00 -10.75 -1.88
N SER A 183 15.84 -10.07 -1.08
CA SER A 183 15.76 -8.61 -0.84
C SER A 183 14.42 -8.15 -0.26
N ILE A 184 13.77 -9.00 0.54
CA ILE A 184 12.41 -8.79 1.09
C ILE A 184 12.28 -7.51 1.93
N GLY A 185 13.36 -6.97 2.46
CA GLY A 185 13.33 -5.67 3.15
C GLY A 185 12.69 -4.56 2.30
N CYS A 186 12.89 -4.60 0.99
CA CYS A 186 12.30 -3.64 0.06
C CYS A 186 10.76 -3.76 -0.06
N SER A 187 10.18 -4.93 0.21
CA SER A 187 8.71 -5.10 0.23
C SER A 187 8.05 -4.37 1.39
N LYS A 188 8.82 -4.01 2.42
CA LYS A 188 8.37 -3.25 3.60
C LYS A 188 8.57 -1.73 3.46
N LEU A 189 9.07 -1.26 2.31
CA LEU A 189 9.38 0.14 2.05
C LEU A 189 8.57 0.67 0.88
N VAL A 190 7.82 1.74 1.10
CA VAL A 190 7.00 2.39 0.09
C VAL A 190 7.38 3.86 -0.06
N VAL A 191 7.59 4.30 -1.30
CA VAL A 191 7.82 5.72 -1.63
C VAL A 191 6.54 6.32 -2.20
N PHE A 192 6.10 7.46 -1.67
CA PHE A 192 4.82 8.08 -2.02
C PHE A 192 4.94 9.45 -2.66
N CYS A 193 3.96 9.76 -3.51
CA CYS A 193 3.46 11.09 -3.80
C CYS A 193 2.01 11.22 -3.32
N ASN A 194 1.67 12.34 -2.68
CA ASN A 194 0.32 12.57 -2.12
C ASN A 194 -0.15 11.43 -1.21
N ALA A 195 0.70 10.95 -0.30
CA ALA A 195 0.32 9.89 0.64
C ALA A 195 -0.91 10.27 1.47
N PRO A 196 -1.95 9.42 1.55
CA PRO A 196 -3.08 9.67 2.42
C PRO A 196 -2.76 9.35 3.88
N ASP A 197 -3.33 10.11 4.79
CA ASP A 197 -3.13 9.97 6.24
C ASP A 197 -3.93 8.80 6.84
N ASP A 198 -4.93 8.31 6.12
CA ASP A 198 -5.93 7.33 6.56
C ASP A 198 -5.79 5.95 5.87
N ASN A 199 -4.64 5.64 5.28
CA ASN A 199 -4.41 4.42 4.53
C ASN A 199 -4.27 3.17 5.42
N PRO A 200 -5.22 2.20 5.44
CA PRO A 200 -5.10 0.98 6.21
C PRO A 200 -4.43 -0.20 5.49
N PHE A 201 -4.26 -0.12 4.18
CA PHE A 201 -3.89 -1.25 3.32
C PHE A 201 -2.40 -1.44 3.12
N MET A 202 -1.70 -0.37 2.76
CA MET A 202 -0.30 -0.47 2.37
C MET A 202 0.61 -0.80 3.54
N ALA A 203 1.69 -1.52 3.26
CA ALA A 203 2.75 -1.77 4.23
C ALA A 203 3.30 -0.47 4.83
N GLY A 204 3.40 0.59 4.03
CA GLY A 204 3.86 1.92 4.43
C GLY A 204 2.78 2.84 5.02
N ALA A 205 1.64 2.33 5.49
CA ALA A 205 0.63 3.12 6.17
C ALA A 205 1.20 3.86 7.38
N PHE A 206 0.70 5.07 7.65
CA PHE A 206 1.01 5.82 8.85
C PHE A 206 -0.26 6.51 9.38
N HIS A 207 -0.22 6.95 10.62
CA HIS A 207 -1.32 7.68 11.25
C HIS A 207 -1.07 9.18 11.12
N GLY A 208 -2.00 9.89 10.47
CA GLY A 208 -1.91 11.33 10.24
C GLY A 208 -1.92 12.15 11.53
N VAL A 209 -1.21 13.27 11.52
CA VAL A 209 -1.11 14.15 12.72
C VAL A 209 -2.41 14.89 13.04
N THR A 210 -3.36 14.92 12.11
CA THR A 210 -4.67 15.58 12.27
C THR A 210 -5.78 14.61 12.64
N GLU A 211 -5.47 13.31 12.66
CA GLU A 211 -6.38 12.26 13.06
C GLU A 211 -6.63 12.20 14.57
N ALA A 212 -7.65 11.45 15.01
CA ALA A 212 -7.91 11.20 16.43
C ALA A 212 -6.74 10.50 17.12
N ASP A 213 -6.66 10.56 18.47
CA ASP A 213 -5.58 9.91 19.23
C ASP A 213 -5.47 8.41 18.96
N ALA A 214 -6.62 7.74 18.78
CA ALA A 214 -6.71 6.39 18.22
C ALA A 214 -7.95 6.29 17.31
N ILE A 215 -7.83 5.55 16.21
CA ILE A 215 -8.89 5.39 15.21
C ILE A 215 -8.81 4.00 14.56
N ILE A 216 -9.95 3.38 14.25
CA ILE A 216 -9.97 2.10 13.52
C ILE A 216 -10.36 2.33 12.07
N ASN A 217 -9.51 1.89 11.15
CA ASN A 217 -9.72 1.87 9.72
C ASN A 217 -9.81 0.43 9.21
N VAL A 218 -10.67 0.18 8.25
CA VAL A 218 -10.89 -1.16 7.70
C VAL A 218 -10.63 -1.17 6.21
N GLY A 219 -9.82 -2.14 5.77
CA GLY A 219 -9.60 -2.43 4.37
C GLY A 219 -10.36 -3.68 3.95
N VAL A 220 -11.23 -3.57 2.95
CA VAL A 220 -11.98 -4.69 2.39
C VAL A 220 -11.60 -4.92 0.95
N SER A 221 -11.49 -6.18 0.54
CA SER A 221 -11.08 -6.57 -0.80
C SER A 221 -12.01 -7.64 -1.39
N GLY A 222 -11.95 -7.82 -2.67
CA GLY A 222 -12.73 -8.83 -3.38
C GLY A 222 -12.59 -8.75 -4.90
N PRO A 223 -11.37 -8.85 -5.47
CA PRO A 223 -11.22 -8.97 -6.93
C PRO A 223 -12.02 -10.16 -7.49
N GLY A 224 -11.98 -11.31 -6.82
CA GLY A 224 -12.73 -12.49 -7.21
C GLY A 224 -14.24 -12.25 -7.26
N VAL A 225 -14.80 -11.46 -6.34
CA VAL A 225 -16.23 -11.12 -6.34
C VAL A 225 -16.60 -10.31 -7.59
N VAL A 226 -15.76 -9.31 -7.94
CA VAL A 226 -15.99 -8.49 -9.14
C VAL A 226 -15.82 -9.31 -10.40
N LYS A 227 -14.77 -10.14 -10.47
CA LYS A 227 -14.54 -11.07 -11.60
C LYS A 227 -15.75 -11.98 -11.83
N ASN A 228 -16.20 -12.66 -10.79
CA ASN A 228 -17.36 -13.59 -10.91
C ASN A 228 -18.65 -12.86 -11.28
N ALA A 229 -18.85 -11.63 -10.80
CA ALA A 229 -19.99 -10.83 -11.22
C ALA A 229 -19.94 -10.49 -12.72
N LEU A 230 -18.76 -10.17 -13.27
CA LEU A 230 -18.58 -9.88 -14.69
C LEU A 230 -18.76 -11.11 -15.58
N GLU A 231 -18.40 -12.31 -15.11
CA GLU A 231 -18.68 -13.56 -15.84
C GLU A 231 -20.16 -13.73 -16.17
N THR A 232 -21.06 -13.21 -15.33
CA THR A 232 -22.51 -13.32 -15.55
C THR A 232 -23.04 -12.39 -16.65
N VAL A 233 -22.23 -11.43 -17.08
CA VAL A 233 -22.60 -10.41 -18.08
C VAL A 233 -21.65 -10.40 -19.28
N ARG A 234 -20.97 -11.53 -19.54
CA ARG A 234 -20.11 -11.67 -20.73
C ARG A 234 -20.87 -11.38 -22.02
N GLY A 235 -20.26 -10.55 -22.88
CA GLY A 235 -20.87 -10.16 -24.16
C GLY A 235 -21.82 -8.97 -24.09
N GLU A 236 -22.12 -8.48 -22.89
CA GLU A 236 -22.88 -7.25 -22.70
C GLU A 236 -22.02 -6.00 -22.97
N ASN A 237 -22.67 -4.86 -23.17
CA ASN A 237 -22.00 -3.60 -23.40
C ASN A 237 -21.39 -3.00 -22.13
N PHE A 238 -20.57 -1.92 -22.27
CA PHE A 238 -19.91 -1.27 -21.16
C PHE A 238 -20.86 -0.67 -20.11
N GLU A 239 -22.08 -0.29 -20.48
CA GLU A 239 -23.06 0.25 -19.53
C GLU A 239 -23.46 -0.82 -18.51
N VAL A 240 -23.72 -2.05 -18.99
CA VAL A 240 -24.07 -3.20 -18.15
C VAL A 240 -22.86 -3.58 -17.28
N LEU A 241 -21.64 -3.61 -17.84
CA LEU A 241 -20.43 -3.88 -17.09
C LEU A 241 -20.23 -2.85 -15.95
N CYS A 242 -20.35 -1.58 -16.26
CA CYS A 242 -20.22 -0.49 -15.27
C CYS A 242 -21.21 -0.62 -14.10
N GLU A 243 -22.49 -0.88 -14.41
CA GLU A 243 -23.50 -1.07 -13.38
C GLU A 243 -23.25 -2.33 -12.53
N THR A 244 -22.76 -3.41 -13.13
CA THR A 244 -22.40 -4.64 -12.43
C THR A 244 -21.24 -4.39 -11.46
N ILE A 245 -20.14 -3.78 -11.89
CA ILE A 245 -18.99 -3.44 -11.04
C ILE A 245 -19.46 -2.55 -9.89
N LYS A 246 -20.19 -1.48 -10.18
CA LYS A 246 -20.67 -0.53 -9.19
C LYS A 246 -21.54 -1.19 -8.10
N LYS A 247 -22.49 -2.03 -8.50
CA LYS A 247 -23.36 -2.78 -7.57
C LYS A 247 -22.56 -3.76 -6.70
N THR A 248 -21.59 -4.44 -7.28
CA THR A 248 -20.70 -5.36 -6.55
C THR A 248 -19.84 -4.61 -5.54
N ALA A 249 -19.20 -3.53 -5.95
CA ALA A 249 -18.41 -2.66 -5.08
C ALA A 249 -19.25 -2.10 -3.91
N PHE A 250 -20.49 -1.72 -4.17
CA PHE A 250 -21.43 -1.30 -3.12
C PHE A 250 -21.60 -2.38 -2.04
N LYS A 251 -21.84 -3.64 -2.44
CA LYS A 251 -22.04 -4.76 -1.51
C LYS A 251 -20.79 -5.04 -0.69
N VAL A 252 -19.62 -5.12 -1.34
CA VAL A 252 -18.33 -5.34 -0.68
C VAL A 252 -18.04 -4.24 0.35
N THR A 253 -18.27 -2.97 0.01
CA THR A 253 -18.08 -1.84 0.93
C THR A 253 -18.98 -1.93 2.15
N ARG A 254 -20.25 -2.39 1.99
CA ARG A 254 -21.17 -2.56 3.12
C ARG A 254 -20.68 -3.60 4.12
N VAL A 255 -20.01 -4.65 3.65
CA VAL A 255 -19.35 -5.65 4.51
C VAL A 255 -18.24 -5.00 5.33
N GLY A 256 -17.37 -4.23 4.68
CA GLY A 256 -16.29 -3.50 5.37
C GLY A 256 -16.82 -2.52 6.42
N GLN A 257 -17.90 -1.80 6.11
CA GLN A 257 -18.52 -0.87 7.06
C GLN A 257 -19.10 -1.61 8.28
N LEU A 258 -19.73 -2.76 8.10
CA LEU A 258 -20.26 -3.57 9.20
C LEU A 258 -19.14 -3.96 10.17
N VAL A 259 -18.04 -4.48 9.64
CA VAL A 259 -16.87 -4.86 10.45
C VAL A 259 -16.26 -3.65 11.15
N ALA A 260 -16.14 -2.51 10.45
CA ALA A 260 -15.58 -1.29 11.02
C ALA A 260 -16.41 -0.74 12.19
N GLN A 261 -17.74 -0.75 12.06
CA GLN A 261 -18.66 -0.30 13.12
C GLN A 261 -18.56 -1.19 14.36
N GLU A 262 -18.51 -2.51 14.20
CA GLU A 262 -18.37 -3.43 15.33
C GLU A 262 -17.00 -3.34 15.98
N ALA A 263 -15.91 -3.24 15.18
CA ALA A 263 -14.57 -3.02 15.70
C ALA A 263 -14.47 -1.72 16.51
N SER A 264 -15.04 -0.63 16.00
CA SER A 264 -15.11 0.66 16.71
C SER A 264 -15.82 0.55 18.06
N LYS A 265 -16.95 -0.14 18.09
CA LYS A 265 -17.75 -0.36 19.30
C LYS A 265 -16.98 -1.20 20.34
N LEU A 266 -16.40 -2.33 19.93
CA LEU A 266 -15.70 -3.25 20.83
C LEU A 266 -14.39 -2.65 21.38
N LEU A 267 -13.64 -1.93 20.53
CA LEU A 267 -12.40 -1.26 20.94
C LEU A 267 -12.62 0.06 21.67
N GLY A 268 -13.81 0.65 21.59
CA GLY A 268 -14.10 1.96 22.17
C GLY A 268 -13.33 3.12 21.51
N VAL A 269 -12.97 2.99 20.22
CA VAL A 269 -12.27 4.03 19.43
C VAL A 269 -13.15 4.49 18.27
N PRO A 270 -12.98 5.74 17.77
CA PRO A 270 -13.73 6.21 16.60
C PRO A 270 -13.52 5.30 15.37
N PHE A 271 -14.57 5.17 14.56
CA PHE A 271 -14.49 4.62 13.23
C PHE A 271 -13.98 5.69 12.26
N GLY A 272 -12.90 5.43 11.57
CA GLY A 272 -12.30 6.29 10.57
C GLY A 272 -12.88 6.05 9.19
N ILE A 273 -12.25 5.16 8.41
CA ILE A 273 -12.66 4.91 7.03
C ILE A 273 -12.79 3.41 6.71
N VAL A 274 -13.55 3.15 5.65
CA VAL A 274 -13.48 1.90 4.87
C VAL A 274 -12.72 2.17 3.59
N ASP A 275 -11.65 1.43 3.41
CA ASP A 275 -10.91 1.38 2.15
C ASP A 275 -11.39 0.18 1.33
N LEU A 276 -12.09 0.45 0.24
CA LEU A 276 -12.43 -0.59 -0.75
C LEU A 276 -11.34 -0.61 -1.81
N SER A 277 -10.34 -1.43 -1.59
CA SER A 277 -9.29 -1.67 -2.57
C SER A 277 -9.40 -3.08 -3.13
N LEU A 278 -9.55 -3.20 -4.45
CA LEU A 278 -9.40 -4.48 -5.14
C LEU A 278 -7.90 -4.84 -5.11
N ALA A 279 -7.46 -5.36 -3.98
CA ALA A 279 -6.10 -5.81 -3.74
C ALA A 279 -6.05 -7.33 -3.94
N PRO A 280 -5.40 -7.82 -4.99
CA PRO A 280 -5.35 -9.24 -5.29
C PRO A 280 -4.55 -10.03 -4.25
N THR A 281 -4.64 -11.35 -4.33
CA THR A 281 -3.78 -12.30 -3.65
C THR A 281 -3.22 -13.30 -4.66
N PRO A 282 -2.18 -14.07 -4.32
CA PRO A 282 -1.69 -15.16 -5.16
C PRO A 282 -2.70 -16.30 -5.37
N ALA A 283 -3.85 -16.25 -4.70
CA ALA A 283 -4.90 -17.25 -4.85
C ALA A 283 -5.54 -17.19 -6.24
N ILE A 284 -5.75 -18.36 -6.85
CA ILE A 284 -6.40 -18.47 -8.16
C ILE A 284 -7.81 -17.85 -8.11
N GLY A 285 -8.08 -16.94 -9.04
CA GLY A 285 -9.37 -16.26 -9.16
C GLY A 285 -9.52 -14.98 -8.34
N ASP A 286 -8.48 -14.59 -7.57
CA ASP A 286 -8.43 -13.31 -6.84
C ASP A 286 -7.44 -12.35 -7.50
N SER A 287 -7.68 -11.99 -8.75
CA SER A 287 -6.79 -11.24 -9.64
C SER A 287 -7.49 -10.03 -10.26
N VAL A 288 -6.83 -8.88 -10.24
CA VAL A 288 -7.27 -7.68 -10.97
C VAL A 288 -7.01 -7.86 -12.47
N ALA A 289 -5.94 -8.55 -12.86
CA ALA A 289 -5.69 -8.86 -14.26
C ALA A 289 -6.81 -9.74 -14.84
N ASP A 290 -7.34 -10.70 -14.08
CA ASP A 290 -8.48 -11.50 -14.50
C ASP A 290 -9.74 -10.63 -14.72
N ILE A 291 -9.97 -9.61 -13.89
CA ILE A 291 -11.07 -8.66 -14.11
C ILE A 291 -10.89 -7.93 -15.46
N LEU A 292 -9.67 -7.51 -15.77
CA LEU A 292 -9.35 -6.85 -17.02
C LEU A 292 -9.58 -7.79 -18.24
N CYS A 293 -9.29 -9.08 -18.06
CA CYS A 293 -9.60 -10.10 -19.07
C CYS A 293 -11.11 -10.29 -19.25
N GLU A 294 -11.90 -10.30 -18.17
CA GLU A 294 -13.36 -10.36 -18.25
C GLU A 294 -13.97 -9.11 -18.93
N ILE A 295 -13.30 -7.95 -18.84
CA ILE A 295 -13.69 -6.73 -19.56
C ILE A 295 -13.44 -6.87 -21.07
N GLY A 296 -12.60 -7.83 -21.48
CA GLY A 296 -12.38 -8.17 -22.89
C GLY A 296 -10.93 -8.06 -23.37
N LEU A 297 -9.95 -8.04 -22.47
CA LEU A 297 -8.53 -8.06 -22.83
C LEU A 297 -8.00 -9.51 -22.85
N GLU A 298 -7.06 -9.80 -23.75
CA GLU A 298 -6.39 -11.10 -23.78
C GLU A 298 -5.41 -11.24 -22.60
N TYR A 299 -4.66 -10.16 -22.30
CA TYR A 299 -3.77 -10.02 -21.16
C TYR A 299 -3.81 -8.60 -20.61
N ALA A 300 -3.56 -8.43 -19.32
CA ALA A 300 -3.19 -7.15 -18.77
C ALA A 300 -1.90 -6.66 -19.48
N GLY A 301 -1.91 -5.41 -19.95
CA GLY A 301 -0.80 -4.88 -20.78
C GLY A 301 -1.19 -4.69 -22.26
N ALA A 302 -2.16 -5.44 -22.79
CA ALA A 302 -2.66 -5.27 -24.15
C ALA A 302 -3.21 -3.84 -24.39
N PRO A 303 -3.25 -3.35 -25.65
CA PRO A 303 -3.94 -2.10 -25.98
C PRO A 303 -5.38 -2.09 -25.42
N GLY A 304 -5.75 -1.02 -24.71
CA GLY A 304 -7.03 -0.92 -24.00
C GLY A 304 -6.93 -1.11 -22.49
N THR A 305 -5.86 -1.70 -21.94
CA THR A 305 -5.71 -1.97 -20.52
C THR A 305 -5.87 -0.72 -19.64
N THR A 306 -5.24 0.40 -20.01
CA THR A 306 -5.36 1.65 -19.24
C THR A 306 -6.81 2.16 -19.23
N ALA A 307 -7.54 2.04 -20.35
CA ALA A 307 -8.95 2.43 -20.41
C ALA A 307 -9.85 1.49 -19.58
N ALA A 308 -9.64 0.18 -19.64
CA ALA A 308 -10.37 -0.80 -18.85
C ALA A 308 -10.11 -0.60 -17.35
N LEU A 309 -8.85 -0.32 -16.96
CA LEU A 309 -8.49 -0.03 -15.57
C LEU A 309 -9.09 1.28 -15.08
N ALA A 310 -9.15 2.32 -15.93
CA ALA A 310 -9.81 3.59 -15.60
C ALA A 310 -11.30 3.38 -15.33
N LEU A 311 -11.99 2.59 -16.18
CA LEU A 311 -13.38 2.21 -15.99
C LEU A 311 -13.55 1.44 -14.67
N LEU A 312 -12.76 0.41 -14.43
CA LEU A 312 -12.82 -0.40 -13.22
C LEU A 312 -12.66 0.47 -11.97
N ASN A 313 -11.59 1.27 -11.92
CA ASN A 313 -11.28 2.13 -10.78
C ASN A 313 -12.39 3.15 -10.48
N ASP A 314 -12.96 3.76 -11.51
CA ASP A 314 -14.06 4.72 -11.38
C ASP A 314 -15.34 4.06 -10.85
N GLN A 315 -15.73 2.88 -11.37
CA GLN A 315 -16.94 2.20 -10.93
C GLN A 315 -16.81 1.64 -9.51
N VAL A 316 -15.63 1.15 -9.12
CA VAL A 316 -15.34 0.72 -7.75
C VAL A 316 -15.51 1.90 -6.78
N LYS A 317 -14.94 3.06 -7.08
CA LYS A 317 -15.10 4.28 -6.25
C LYS A 317 -16.55 4.74 -6.15
N LYS A 318 -17.27 4.75 -7.27
CA LYS A 318 -18.72 5.10 -7.29
C LYS A 318 -19.55 4.16 -6.42
N GLY A 319 -19.30 2.85 -6.50
CA GLY A 319 -19.97 1.86 -5.66
C GLY A 319 -19.66 2.05 -4.19
N GLY A 320 -18.41 2.31 -3.84
CA GLY A 320 -17.97 2.59 -2.48
C GLY A 320 -18.65 3.81 -1.88
N VAL A 321 -18.59 4.95 -2.55
CA VAL A 321 -19.20 6.22 -2.08
C VAL A 321 -20.72 6.10 -1.92
N MET A 322 -21.39 5.31 -2.77
CA MET A 322 -22.82 5.04 -2.61
C MET A 322 -23.15 4.17 -1.39
N ALA A 323 -22.20 3.32 -0.96
CA ALA A 323 -22.39 2.38 0.16
C ALA A 323 -22.11 3.01 1.52
N SER A 324 -21.16 3.92 1.60
CA SER A 324 -20.68 4.50 2.86
C SER A 324 -20.18 5.93 2.67
N SER A 325 -20.48 6.80 3.64
CA SER A 325 -19.87 8.14 3.75
C SER A 325 -18.45 8.11 4.34
N TYR A 326 -17.98 6.95 4.75
CA TYR A 326 -16.67 6.74 5.38
C TYR A 326 -15.65 6.12 4.40
N VAL A 327 -15.86 6.23 3.10
CA VAL A 327 -14.90 5.73 2.10
C VAL A 327 -13.68 6.65 2.05
N GLY A 328 -12.49 6.07 2.17
CA GLY A 328 -11.22 6.80 2.18
C GLY A 328 -10.03 5.92 1.76
N GLY A 329 -8.85 6.29 2.19
CA GLY A 329 -7.62 5.56 1.93
C GLY A 329 -7.23 5.54 0.46
N LEU A 330 -6.92 4.36 -0.06
CA LEU A 330 -6.49 4.10 -1.44
C LEU A 330 -7.58 3.44 -2.29
N SER A 331 -8.85 3.54 -1.89
CA SER A 331 -9.99 2.88 -2.55
C SER A 331 -9.90 2.86 -4.08
N GLY A 332 -10.06 1.68 -4.68
CA GLY A 332 -9.99 1.46 -6.13
C GLY A 332 -9.30 0.15 -6.51
N ALA A 333 -8.67 0.10 -7.65
CA ALA A 333 -7.99 -1.10 -8.16
C ALA A 333 -6.47 -1.01 -7.94
N PHE A 334 -5.89 -2.01 -7.26
CA PHE A 334 -4.46 -2.22 -7.09
C PHE A 334 -3.92 -3.07 -8.24
N ILE A 335 -2.66 -2.85 -8.58
CA ILE A 335 -1.97 -3.58 -9.66
C ILE A 335 -0.59 -4.08 -9.21
N PRO A 336 -0.46 -4.74 -8.03
CA PRO A 336 0.81 -5.33 -7.63
C PRO A 336 1.15 -6.51 -8.55
N VAL A 337 2.42 -6.67 -8.89
CA VAL A 337 2.82 -7.77 -9.79
C VAL A 337 2.93 -9.08 -9.02
N SER A 338 3.60 -9.12 -7.86
CA SER A 338 3.84 -10.39 -7.16
C SER A 338 2.62 -10.97 -6.47
N GLU A 339 1.63 -10.15 -6.18
CA GLU A 339 0.41 -10.54 -5.44
C GLU A 339 -0.74 -10.93 -6.39
N ASP A 340 -0.54 -10.88 -7.72
CA ASP A 340 -1.58 -11.09 -8.75
C ASP A 340 -1.09 -12.08 -9.81
N GLN A 341 -1.63 -13.29 -9.80
CA GLN A 341 -1.23 -14.34 -10.74
C GLN A 341 -1.41 -13.91 -12.20
N GLY A 342 -2.48 -13.20 -12.53
CA GLY A 342 -2.72 -12.73 -13.89
C GLY A 342 -1.73 -11.63 -14.33
N MET A 343 -1.23 -10.80 -13.40
CA MET A 343 -0.15 -9.85 -13.69
C MET A 343 1.17 -10.58 -13.91
N ILE A 344 1.49 -11.60 -13.10
CA ILE A 344 2.67 -12.46 -13.30
C ILE A 344 2.63 -13.10 -14.68
N ASP A 345 1.51 -13.70 -15.06
CA ASP A 345 1.31 -14.35 -16.35
C ASP A 345 1.48 -13.34 -17.51
N ALA A 346 0.96 -12.13 -17.36
CA ALA A 346 1.11 -11.06 -18.34
C ALA A 346 2.57 -10.59 -18.51
N VAL A 347 3.35 -10.53 -17.43
CA VAL A 347 4.80 -10.25 -17.49
C VAL A 347 5.53 -11.40 -18.21
N ASN A 348 5.24 -12.64 -17.84
CA ASN A 348 5.88 -13.83 -18.44
C ASN A 348 5.54 -13.97 -19.92
N ALA A 349 4.34 -13.58 -20.34
CA ALA A 349 3.94 -13.51 -21.75
C ALA A 349 4.57 -12.32 -22.52
N GLY A 350 5.25 -11.41 -21.84
CA GLY A 350 5.79 -10.18 -22.45
C GLY A 350 4.75 -9.13 -22.79
N ALA A 351 3.52 -9.27 -22.29
CA ALA A 351 2.44 -8.32 -22.52
C ALA A 351 2.51 -7.10 -21.57
N LEU A 352 3.10 -7.27 -20.39
CA LEU A 352 3.20 -6.25 -19.36
C LEU A 352 4.65 -5.85 -19.10
N THR A 353 4.98 -4.57 -19.24
CA THR A 353 6.29 -3.97 -18.99
C THR A 353 6.19 -2.90 -17.90
N ILE A 354 7.31 -2.43 -17.35
CA ILE A 354 7.34 -1.36 -16.36
C ILE A 354 6.70 -0.08 -16.94
N GLU A 355 7.05 0.30 -18.19
CA GLU A 355 6.49 1.48 -18.84
C GLU A 355 4.98 1.36 -19.07
N LYS A 356 4.48 0.14 -19.29
CA LYS A 356 3.04 -0.09 -19.38
C LYS A 356 2.37 0.01 -18.02
N LEU A 357 3.01 -0.50 -16.96
CA LEU A 357 2.55 -0.31 -15.59
C LEU A 357 2.51 1.17 -15.22
N GLU A 358 3.54 1.96 -15.53
CA GLU A 358 3.55 3.43 -15.32
C GLU A 358 2.35 4.10 -15.99
N ALA A 359 2.03 3.73 -17.25
CA ALA A 359 0.83 4.24 -17.92
C ALA A 359 -0.46 3.84 -17.19
N MET A 360 -0.52 2.62 -16.61
CA MET A 360 -1.65 2.13 -15.83
C MET A 360 -1.76 2.86 -14.48
N THR A 361 -0.65 3.27 -13.88
CA THR A 361 -0.65 4.00 -12.61
C THR A 361 -1.25 5.40 -12.72
N CYS A 362 -1.38 5.95 -13.91
CA CYS A 362 -2.15 7.19 -14.12
C CYS A 362 -3.62 7.05 -13.68
N VAL A 363 -4.18 5.84 -13.71
CA VAL A 363 -5.60 5.57 -13.51
C VAL A 363 -5.90 4.52 -12.43
N CYS A 364 -4.91 3.81 -11.89
CA CYS A 364 -5.08 2.91 -10.75
C CYS A 364 -5.22 3.67 -9.42
N SER A 365 -5.41 2.98 -8.33
CA SER A 365 -5.54 3.63 -7.01
C SER A 365 -4.22 3.81 -6.27
N VAL A 366 -3.16 3.10 -6.63
CA VAL A 366 -1.89 3.11 -5.88
C VAL A 366 -0.72 3.60 -6.75
N GLY A 367 -0.09 2.75 -7.54
CA GLY A 367 1.16 3.03 -8.26
C GLY A 367 1.86 1.75 -8.68
N LEU A 368 3.17 1.82 -8.88
CA LEU A 368 4.04 0.66 -9.10
C LEU A 368 4.17 -0.11 -7.78
N ASP A 369 3.68 -1.33 -7.75
CA ASP A 369 3.62 -2.10 -6.52
C ASP A 369 4.18 -3.50 -6.68
N MET A 370 5.05 -3.91 -5.75
CA MET A 370 5.69 -5.22 -5.72
C MET A 370 6.39 -5.60 -7.04
N ILE A 371 7.20 -4.67 -7.56
CA ILE A 371 7.92 -4.83 -8.83
C ILE A 371 9.32 -5.37 -8.54
N ALA A 372 9.57 -6.63 -8.88
CA ALA A 372 10.90 -7.23 -8.80
C ALA A 372 11.72 -6.87 -10.04
N ILE A 373 12.92 -6.36 -9.84
CA ILE A 373 13.88 -5.95 -10.89
C ILE A 373 15.26 -6.58 -10.66
N PRO A 374 16.15 -6.59 -11.66
CA PRO A 374 17.51 -7.12 -11.49
C PRO A 374 18.25 -6.43 -10.34
N GLY A 375 18.93 -7.23 -9.52
CA GLY A 375 19.66 -6.74 -8.36
C GLY A 375 20.83 -5.81 -8.68
N ASP A 376 21.37 -5.85 -9.90
CA ASP A 376 22.43 -4.97 -10.39
C ASP A 376 21.91 -3.62 -10.96
N THR A 377 20.59 -3.41 -10.99
CA THR A 377 20.00 -2.12 -11.40
C THR A 377 20.60 -0.97 -10.59
N LYS A 378 21.02 0.10 -11.28
CA LYS A 378 21.63 1.26 -10.63
C LYS A 378 20.66 1.99 -9.70
N ALA A 379 21.15 2.55 -8.60
CA ALA A 379 20.36 3.40 -7.70
C ALA A 379 19.75 4.59 -8.45
N THR A 380 20.48 5.22 -9.39
CA THR A 380 19.96 6.31 -10.21
C THR A 380 18.81 5.89 -11.13
N THR A 381 18.82 4.66 -11.65
CA THR A 381 17.70 4.12 -12.45
C THR A 381 16.45 3.95 -11.57
N ILE A 382 16.59 3.41 -10.35
CA ILE A 382 15.51 3.31 -9.37
C ILE A 382 14.98 4.70 -9.03
N SER A 383 15.86 5.68 -8.82
CA SER A 383 15.47 7.08 -8.60
C SER A 383 14.71 7.66 -9.79
N GLY A 384 15.06 7.28 -11.02
CA GLY A 384 14.33 7.70 -12.22
C GLY A 384 12.90 7.17 -12.23
N ILE A 385 12.71 5.87 -11.97
CA ILE A 385 11.37 5.24 -11.85
C ILE A 385 10.55 5.92 -10.75
N ILE A 386 11.16 6.21 -9.60
CA ILE A 386 10.50 6.96 -8.52
C ILE A 386 10.06 8.35 -9.01
N ALA A 387 10.93 9.08 -9.71
CA ALA A 387 10.62 10.42 -10.22
C ALA A 387 9.44 10.41 -11.18
N ASP A 388 9.36 9.43 -12.08
CA ASP A 388 8.26 9.27 -13.04
C ASP A 388 6.93 9.01 -12.33
N GLU A 389 6.90 8.10 -11.37
CA GLU A 389 5.70 7.83 -10.57
C GLU A 389 5.25 9.04 -9.72
N LEU A 390 6.19 9.76 -9.13
CA LEU A 390 5.88 10.98 -8.40
C LEU A 390 5.32 12.07 -9.33
N ALA A 391 5.82 12.17 -10.57
CA ALA A 391 5.30 13.10 -11.57
C ALA A 391 3.87 12.73 -11.98
N ILE A 392 3.59 11.44 -12.19
CA ILE A 392 2.24 10.94 -12.46
C ILE A 392 1.28 11.32 -11.33
N GLY A 393 1.66 11.05 -10.07
CA GLY A 393 0.84 11.39 -8.91
C GLY A 393 0.63 12.90 -8.76
N MET A 394 1.68 13.68 -8.93
CA MET A 394 1.66 15.13 -8.80
C MET A 394 0.74 15.79 -9.82
N VAL A 395 0.86 15.41 -11.10
CA VAL A 395 0.09 16.02 -12.20
C VAL A 395 -1.37 15.59 -12.16
N ASN A 396 -1.65 14.31 -11.87
CA ASN A 396 -3.00 13.77 -11.82
C ASN A 396 -3.72 14.03 -10.50
N GLN A 397 -3.09 14.68 -9.52
CA GLN A 397 -3.67 14.95 -8.18
C GLN A 397 -4.13 13.68 -7.47
N LYS A 398 -3.38 12.61 -7.61
CA LYS A 398 -3.68 11.31 -7.00
C LYS A 398 -2.49 10.80 -6.18
N THR A 399 -2.73 9.88 -5.28
CA THR A 399 -1.65 9.12 -4.65
C THR A 399 -0.98 8.23 -5.69
N THR A 400 0.35 8.25 -5.72
CA THR A 400 1.16 7.19 -6.33
C THR A 400 2.14 6.66 -5.31
N ALA A 401 2.43 5.36 -5.42
CA ALA A 401 3.38 4.65 -4.58
C ALA A 401 4.39 3.91 -5.46
N VAL A 402 5.60 3.74 -4.95
CA VAL A 402 6.62 2.90 -5.57
C VAL A 402 7.12 1.90 -4.53
N ARG A 403 6.92 0.61 -4.83
CA ARG A 403 7.47 -0.52 -4.08
C ARG A 403 8.22 -1.41 -5.06
N VAL A 404 9.48 -1.06 -5.30
CA VAL A 404 10.39 -1.72 -6.23
C VAL A 404 11.43 -2.50 -5.45
N ILE A 405 11.68 -3.74 -5.87
CA ILE A 405 12.55 -4.71 -5.18
C ILE A 405 13.69 -5.11 -6.12
N PRO A 406 14.88 -4.51 -6.02
CA PRO A 406 16.06 -4.97 -6.73
C PRO A 406 16.57 -6.26 -6.07
N VAL A 407 16.30 -7.41 -6.69
CA VAL A 407 16.59 -8.73 -6.10
C VAL A 407 18.04 -9.09 -6.34
N VAL A 408 18.86 -8.97 -5.29
CA VAL A 408 20.31 -9.18 -5.38
C VAL A 408 20.63 -10.59 -5.85
N GLY A 409 21.47 -10.69 -6.88
CA GLY A 409 21.89 -11.95 -7.49
C GLY A 409 20.95 -12.52 -8.54
N LYS A 410 19.75 -11.96 -8.73
CA LYS A 410 18.80 -12.42 -9.75
C LYS A 410 18.75 -11.50 -10.98
N LYS A 411 18.38 -12.10 -12.11
CA LYS A 411 18.33 -11.48 -13.45
C LYS A 411 16.96 -11.66 -14.09
N VAL A 412 16.74 -10.91 -15.16
CA VAL A 412 15.51 -11.05 -15.99
C VAL A 412 15.31 -12.51 -16.41
N GLY A 413 14.08 -13.01 -16.25
CA GLY A 413 13.69 -14.39 -16.52
C GLY A 413 13.80 -15.33 -15.31
N GLU A 414 14.32 -14.86 -14.18
CA GLU A 414 14.27 -15.57 -12.90
C GLU A 414 13.09 -15.06 -12.06
N GLU A 415 12.78 -15.74 -10.97
CA GLU A 415 11.70 -15.38 -10.05
C GLU A 415 12.24 -15.09 -8.65
N ALA A 416 11.58 -14.17 -7.95
CA ALA A 416 11.77 -13.90 -6.53
C ALA A 416 10.59 -14.44 -5.73
N GLU A 417 10.86 -15.02 -4.55
CA GLU A 417 9.86 -15.59 -3.66
C GLU A 417 9.76 -14.72 -2.39
N PHE A 418 8.59 -14.13 -2.15
CA PHE A 418 8.33 -13.29 -0.98
C PHE A 418 7.46 -13.99 0.06
N GLY A 419 6.76 -15.05 -0.35
CA GLY A 419 5.93 -15.88 0.50
C GLY A 419 4.61 -15.25 0.99
N GLY A 420 3.72 -16.09 1.49
CA GLY A 420 2.44 -15.66 2.04
C GLY A 420 1.60 -14.84 1.07
N LEU A 421 1.07 -13.72 1.53
CA LEU A 421 0.26 -12.81 0.70
C LEU A 421 1.10 -11.97 -0.27
N LEU A 422 2.41 -11.85 -0.06
CA LEU A 422 3.30 -11.11 -0.96
C LEU A 422 3.64 -11.89 -2.24
N GLY A 423 3.41 -13.21 -2.23
CA GLY A 423 3.54 -14.09 -3.38
C GLY A 423 4.95 -14.22 -3.93
N HIS A 424 5.05 -14.28 -5.26
CA HIS A 424 6.30 -14.37 -6.02
C HIS A 424 6.24 -13.45 -7.24
N ALA A 425 7.38 -13.03 -7.74
CA ALA A 425 7.42 -12.14 -8.90
C ALA A 425 8.50 -12.54 -9.92
N PRO A 426 8.20 -12.48 -11.22
CA PRO A 426 9.21 -12.52 -12.25
C PRO A 426 10.08 -11.26 -12.17
N ILE A 427 11.38 -11.42 -12.41
CA ILE A 427 12.31 -10.30 -12.49
C ILE A 427 12.08 -9.56 -13.81
N MET A 428 11.51 -8.36 -13.72
CA MET A 428 11.13 -7.55 -14.88
C MET A 428 12.34 -6.81 -15.47
N PRO A 429 12.46 -6.72 -16.80
CA PRO A 429 13.50 -5.92 -17.43
C PRO A 429 13.30 -4.43 -17.12
N VAL A 430 14.43 -3.73 -16.95
CA VAL A 430 14.49 -2.28 -16.72
C VAL A 430 15.15 -1.62 -17.91
N ASN A 431 14.73 -0.40 -18.25
CA ASN A 431 15.33 0.38 -19.33
C ASN A 431 16.85 0.54 -19.14
N GLN A 432 17.62 0.30 -20.19
CA GLN A 432 19.08 0.27 -20.15
C GLN A 432 19.74 1.65 -20.27
N TYR A 433 18.99 2.69 -20.66
CA TYR A 433 19.54 4.01 -20.86
C TYR A 433 19.69 4.77 -19.54
N SER A 434 20.80 5.52 -19.41
CA SER A 434 21.13 6.23 -18.17
C SER A 434 20.29 7.48 -17.99
N CYS A 435 19.76 7.63 -16.77
CA CYS A 435 19.17 8.87 -16.25
C CYS A 435 20.08 9.57 -15.22
N ASP A 436 21.32 9.17 -15.09
CA ASP A 436 22.26 9.67 -14.06
C ASP A 436 22.33 11.20 -14.03
N ALA A 437 22.46 11.85 -15.19
CA ALA A 437 22.53 13.31 -15.29
C ALA A 437 21.23 14.01 -14.83
N PHE A 438 20.07 13.40 -15.09
CA PHE A 438 18.77 13.91 -14.66
C PHE A 438 18.63 13.82 -13.13
N VAL A 439 18.88 12.66 -12.56
CA VAL A 439 18.76 12.43 -11.10
C VAL A 439 19.76 13.29 -10.32
N ASN A 440 21.00 13.39 -10.81
CA ASN A 440 22.05 14.15 -10.14
C ASN A 440 21.91 15.69 -10.25
N ARG A 441 20.91 16.22 -10.96
CA ARG A 441 20.59 17.65 -10.90
C ARG A 441 20.16 18.08 -9.50
N GLY A 442 19.48 17.21 -8.76
CA GLY A 442 18.97 17.52 -7.42
C GLY A 442 17.94 18.65 -7.41
N GLY A 443 17.75 19.25 -6.25
CA GLY A 443 16.82 20.34 -6.05
C GLY A 443 15.35 19.90 -6.14
N ARG A 444 14.49 20.71 -6.75
CA ARG A 444 13.05 20.45 -6.76
C ARG A 444 12.44 20.58 -8.15
N ILE A 445 11.62 19.62 -8.56
CA ILE A 445 10.67 19.79 -9.64
C ILE A 445 9.46 20.54 -9.05
N PRO A 446 9.12 21.74 -9.58
CA PRO A 446 8.06 22.55 -8.99
C PRO A 446 6.67 21.92 -9.16
N ALA A 447 5.74 22.32 -8.29
CA ALA A 447 4.34 21.95 -8.43
C ALA A 447 3.77 22.38 -9.77
N PRO A 448 2.85 21.60 -10.38
CA PRO A 448 2.28 21.91 -11.69
C PRO A 448 1.39 23.14 -11.64
N ILE A 449 1.24 23.81 -12.79
CA ILE A 449 0.30 24.91 -12.95
C ILE A 449 -1.12 24.34 -13.04
N HIS A 450 -1.96 24.61 -12.04
CA HIS A 450 -3.32 24.06 -11.95
C HIS A 450 -4.28 24.57 -13.03
N SER A 451 -4.01 25.74 -13.64
CA SER A 451 -4.81 26.32 -14.72
C SER A 451 -4.57 25.66 -16.07
N PHE A 452 -3.48 24.94 -16.25
CA PHE A 452 -3.17 24.18 -17.45
C PHE A 452 -3.59 22.71 -17.25
N LYS A 453 -4.83 22.43 -17.61
CA LYS A 453 -5.32 21.05 -17.77
C LYS A 453 -5.55 20.83 -19.25
N ASN A 454 -4.55 20.31 -19.92
CA ASN A 454 -4.70 19.86 -21.29
C ASN A 454 -5.37 18.49 -21.32
#